data_c5dff58e154a6c5b7b31aa0139a6876d
#
_entry.id   c5dff58e154a6c5b7b31aa0139a6876d
#
_cell.length_a   1.000
_cell.length_b   1.000
_cell.length_c   1.000
_cell.angle_alpha   90.00
_cell.angle_beta   90.00
_cell.angle_gamma   90.00
#
_symmetry.space_group_name_H-M   'P 1'
#
loop_
_entity.id
_entity.type
_entity.pdbx_description
1 polymer ?
#
loop_
_entity_poly.entity_id
_entity_poly.type
_entity_poly.pdbx_seq_one_letter_code
_entity_poly.pdbx_strand_id
1 'polypeptide(L)'
;LQLSTGQKRRLHLALALISNPDIIFLDEPTAGLDVEGRLSLHEQIRKLKSQGKTIVLASHDMAEVETLCDRIAILNSGKIVFCGTPSELTDKVGRRYYIHLKTQEAEKSFETTNIEDTLISLLNECKQKKIQILDIKVDRGTLEQHFIEMARRGSE
;
A
#
# COMPACT_ATOMS: atom_id res chain seq x y z
N LEU A 1 -19.64 13.33 28.59
CA LEU A 1 -18.95 13.66 27.36
C LEU A 1 -18.29 12.38 26.84
N GLN A 2 -18.77 11.85 25.72
CA GLN A 2 -18.11 10.70 25.07
C GLN A 2 -17.05 11.24 24.10
N LEU A 3 -15.83 10.71 24.21
CA LEU A 3 -14.75 11.02 23.28
C LEU A 3 -15.06 10.42 21.89
N SER A 4 -14.73 11.16 20.82
CA SER A 4 -14.78 10.62 19.45
C SER A 4 -13.74 9.50 19.29
N THR A 5 -13.88 8.68 18.24
CA THR A 5 -12.93 7.59 17.94
C THR A 5 -11.50 8.14 17.81
N GLY A 6 -11.33 9.25 17.09
CA GLY A 6 -10.04 9.92 16.95
C GLY A 6 -9.46 10.44 18.26
N GLN A 7 -10.30 11.00 19.15
CA GLN A 7 -9.87 11.46 20.47
C GLN A 7 -9.43 10.27 21.34
N LYS A 8 -10.16 9.15 21.31
CA LYS A 8 -9.77 7.92 22.02
C LYS A 8 -8.42 7.40 21.53
N ARG A 9 -8.20 7.34 20.21
CA ARG A 9 -6.91 6.90 19.64
C ARG A 9 -5.75 7.79 20.05
N ARG A 10 -5.92 9.11 19.99
CA ARG A 10 -4.89 10.06 20.46
C ARG A 10 -4.61 9.89 21.97
N LEU A 11 -5.63 9.67 22.77
CA LEU A 11 -5.46 9.40 24.20
C LEU A 11 -4.69 8.08 24.44
N HIS A 12 -5.03 7.00 23.74
CA HIS A 12 -4.31 5.73 23.85
C HIS A 12 -2.83 5.88 23.47
N LEU A 13 -2.54 6.61 22.37
CA LEU A 13 -1.16 6.87 21.99
C LEU A 13 -0.43 7.71 23.05
N ALA A 14 -1.08 8.77 23.57
CA ALA A 14 -0.49 9.58 24.62
C ALA A 14 -0.20 8.76 25.89
N LEU A 15 -1.09 7.86 26.29
CA LEU A 15 -0.90 6.96 27.42
C LEU A 15 0.28 6.00 27.19
N ALA A 16 0.40 5.45 25.99
CA ALA A 16 1.52 4.58 25.61
C ALA A 16 2.88 5.30 25.65
N LEU A 17 2.89 6.62 25.46
CA LEU A 17 4.10 7.43 25.41
C LEU A 17 4.53 8.01 26.79
N ILE A 18 3.71 7.89 27.81
CA ILE A 18 4.00 8.48 29.16
C ILE A 18 5.34 7.97 29.71
N SER A 19 5.63 6.67 29.53
CA SER A 19 6.88 6.06 30.02
C SER A 19 8.08 6.30 29.09
N ASN A 20 7.90 7.09 28.02
CA ASN A 20 8.91 7.35 27.01
C ASN A 20 9.58 6.08 26.45
N PRO A 21 8.82 5.07 25.98
CA PRO A 21 9.36 3.79 25.56
C PRO A 21 10.25 3.95 24.33
N ASP A 22 11.22 3.02 24.14
CA ASP A 22 12.04 2.96 22.93
C ASP A 22 11.35 2.19 21.81
N ILE A 23 10.42 1.28 22.16
CA ILE A 23 9.66 0.46 21.21
C ILE A 23 8.16 0.67 21.45
N ILE A 24 7.42 0.95 20.41
CA ILE A 24 5.99 1.21 20.42
C ILE A 24 5.30 0.23 19.48
N PHE A 25 4.29 -0.49 19.98
CA PHE A 25 3.45 -1.39 19.18
C PHE A 25 2.12 -0.71 18.88
N LEU A 26 1.76 -0.64 17.61
CA LEU A 26 0.51 -0.07 17.12
C LEU A 26 -0.24 -1.13 16.30
N ASP A 27 -1.44 -1.47 16.76
CA ASP A 27 -2.32 -2.42 16.07
C ASP A 27 -3.51 -1.65 15.49
N GLU A 28 -3.62 -1.68 14.14
CA GLU A 28 -4.66 -1.00 13.36
C GLU A 28 -4.88 0.46 13.82
N PRO A 29 -3.83 1.30 13.93
CA PRO A 29 -3.94 2.59 14.62
C PRO A 29 -4.85 3.59 13.91
N THR A 30 -5.04 3.47 12.60
CA THR A 30 -5.89 4.37 11.79
C THR A 30 -7.31 3.87 11.59
N ALA A 31 -7.63 2.64 12.05
CA ALA A 31 -8.95 2.06 11.87
C ALA A 31 -10.05 2.95 12.47
N GLY A 32 -11.05 3.29 11.63
CA GLY A 32 -12.18 4.14 12.02
C GLY A 32 -11.87 5.63 12.19
N LEU A 33 -10.70 6.08 11.75
CA LEU A 33 -10.38 7.51 11.64
C LEU A 33 -10.86 8.09 10.31
N ASP A 34 -11.29 9.36 10.35
CA ASP A 34 -11.45 10.16 9.14
C ASP A 34 -10.08 10.52 8.51
N VAL A 35 -10.11 11.12 7.34
CA VAL A 35 -8.89 11.48 6.58
C VAL A 35 -7.97 12.38 7.40
N GLU A 36 -8.52 13.39 8.07
CA GLU A 36 -7.74 14.33 8.88
C GLU A 36 -7.11 13.64 10.09
N GLY A 37 -7.86 12.80 10.79
CA GLY A 37 -7.38 12.00 11.92
C GLY A 37 -6.26 11.06 11.52
N ARG A 38 -6.36 10.41 10.35
CA ARG A 38 -5.33 9.55 9.78
C ARG A 38 -4.05 10.34 9.48
N LEU A 39 -4.14 11.45 8.77
CA LEU A 39 -2.99 12.31 8.45
C LEU A 39 -2.28 12.80 9.72
N SER A 40 -3.04 13.26 10.71
CA SER A 40 -2.51 13.70 12.01
C SER A 40 -1.75 12.58 12.72
N LEU A 41 -2.28 11.36 12.73
CA LEU A 41 -1.63 10.20 13.34
C LEU A 41 -0.35 9.81 12.59
N HIS A 42 -0.37 9.81 11.26
CA HIS A 42 0.82 9.56 10.44
C HIS A 42 1.95 10.55 10.74
N GLU A 43 1.62 11.82 10.92
CA GLU A 43 2.60 12.85 11.30
C GLU A 43 3.21 12.59 12.67
N GLN A 44 2.39 12.19 13.65
CA GLN A 44 2.88 11.82 14.98
C GLN A 44 3.82 10.61 14.92
N ILE A 45 3.48 9.57 14.15
CA ILE A 45 4.32 8.39 13.94
C ILE A 45 5.67 8.81 13.33
N ARG A 46 5.66 9.64 12.27
CA ARG A 46 6.91 10.14 11.66
C ARG A 46 7.77 10.94 12.65
N LYS A 47 7.13 11.75 13.50
CA LYS A 47 7.84 12.50 14.54
C LYS A 47 8.49 11.58 15.56
N LEU A 48 7.81 10.53 16.02
CA LEU A 48 8.39 9.53 16.92
C LEU A 48 9.56 8.79 16.28
N LYS A 49 9.46 8.41 15.01
CA LYS A 49 10.57 7.82 14.23
C LYS A 49 11.77 8.78 14.18
N SER A 50 11.56 10.06 13.89
CA SER A 50 12.64 11.05 13.84
C SER A 50 13.32 11.28 15.18
N GLN A 51 12.66 10.94 16.29
CA GLN A 51 13.21 10.94 17.65
C GLN A 51 13.98 9.65 17.99
N GLY A 52 14.14 8.72 17.03
CA GLY A 52 14.85 7.47 17.23
C GLY A 52 14.01 6.34 17.84
N LYS A 53 12.70 6.51 17.96
CA LYS A 53 11.82 5.44 18.46
C LYS A 53 11.63 4.34 17.41
N THR A 54 11.59 3.11 17.88
CA THR A 54 11.21 1.95 17.05
C THR A 54 9.71 1.75 17.11
N ILE A 55 9.05 1.71 15.94
CA ILE A 55 7.59 1.51 15.87
C ILE A 55 7.31 0.21 15.12
N VAL A 56 6.57 -0.68 15.76
CA VAL A 56 6.05 -1.90 15.15
C VAL A 56 4.56 -1.66 14.86
N LEU A 57 4.22 -1.60 13.58
CA LEU A 57 2.88 -1.33 13.08
C LEU A 57 2.27 -2.62 12.52
N ALA A 58 1.11 -3.03 13.03
CA ALA A 58 0.27 -4.02 12.38
C ALA A 58 -0.88 -3.29 11.66
N SER A 59 -1.00 -3.49 10.36
CA SER A 59 -2.04 -2.89 9.53
C SER A 59 -2.35 -3.77 8.33
N HIS A 60 -3.60 -3.75 7.88
CA HIS A 60 -4.02 -4.31 6.60
C HIS A 60 -4.12 -3.24 5.50
N ASP A 61 -3.95 -1.96 5.84
CA ASP A 61 -3.91 -0.84 4.89
C ASP A 61 -2.51 -0.73 4.28
N MET A 62 -2.35 -1.28 3.08
CA MET A 62 -1.05 -1.30 2.39
C MET A 62 -0.54 0.11 2.05
N ALA A 63 -1.41 1.07 1.83
CA ALA A 63 -1.02 2.46 1.58
C ALA A 63 -0.42 3.10 2.85
N GLU A 64 -0.96 2.76 4.02
CA GLU A 64 -0.38 3.15 5.31
C GLU A 64 1.00 2.52 5.50
N VAL A 65 1.12 1.21 5.26
CA VAL A 65 2.38 0.46 5.38
C VAL A 65 3.45 1.05 4.46
N GLU A 66 3.12 1.31 3.20
CA GLU A 66 4.04 1.91 2.21
C GLU A 66 4.51 3.31 2.61
N THR A 67 3.61 4.08 3.24
CA THR A 67 3.88 5.48 3.62
C THR A 67 4.72 5.61 4.90
N LEU A 68 4.58 4.68 5.85
CA LEU A 68 5.13 4.80 7.20
C LEU A 68 6.28 3.83 7.49
N CYS A 69 6.30 2.65 6.86
CA CYS A 69 7.22 1.60 7.23
C CYS A 69 8.50 1.62 6.40
N ASP A 70 9.66 1.55 7.08
CA ASP A 70 10.96 1.39 6.41
C ASP A 70 11.18 -0.08 6.03
N ARG A 71 10.63 -1.00 6.84
CA ARG A 71 10.67 -2.45 6.60
C ARG A 71 9.29 -3.03 6.86
N ILE A 72 8.98 -4.08 6.14
CA ILE A 72 7.72 -4.81 6.24
C ILE A 72 7.99 -6.30 6.45
N ALA A 73 7.10 -6.94 7.19
CA ALA A 73 7.04 -8.39 7.29
C ALA A 73 5.63 -8.84 6.89
N ILE A 74 5.54 -9.78 5.96
CA ILE A 74 4.28 -10.39 5.55
C ILE A 74 4.10 -11.70 6.31
N LEU A 75 3.02 -11.77 7.09
CA LEU A 75 2.63 -12.94 7.86
C LEU A 75 1.51 -13.69 7.11
N ASN A 76 1.73 -14.96 6.82
CA ASN A 76 0.72 -15.85 6.25
C ASN A 76 0.72 -17.19 6.97
N SER A 77 -0.45 -17.64 7.44
CA SER A 77 -0.64 -18.92 8.15
C SER A 77 0.37 -19.14 9.30
N GLY A 78 0.66 -18.07 10.08
CA GLY A 78 1.58 -18.10 11.21
C GLY A 78 3.08 -18.10 10.85
N LYS A 79 3.41 -17.95 9.57
CA LYS A 79 4.81 -17.88 9.09
C LYS A 79 5.10 -16.54 8.42
N ILE A 80 6.32 -16.03 8.62
CA ILE A 80 6.79 -14.86 7.87
C ILE A 80 7.21 -15.34 6.48
N VAL A 81 6.43 -14.95 5.45
CA VAL A 81 6.70 -15.32 4.05
C VAL A 81 7.57 -14.27 3.33
N PHE A 82 7.66 -13.08 3.89
CA PHE A 82 8.55 -12.01 3.42
C PHE A 82 8.98 -11.13 4.60
N CYS A 83 10.23 -10.66 4.57
CA CYS A 83 10.71 -9.62 5.45
C CYS A 83 11.75 -8.79 4.70
N GLY A 84 11.50 -7.48 4.54
CA GLY A 84 12.37 -6.59 3.76
C GLY A 84 11.78 -5.18 3.64
N THR A 85 12.29 -4.39 2.71
CA THR A 85 11.73 -3.08 2.37
C THR A 85 10.56 -3.21 1.39
N PRO A 86 9.68 -2.20 1.26
CA PRO A 86 8.65 -2.18 0.21
C PRO A 86 9.23 -2.33 -1.20
N SER A 87 10.40 -1.73 -1.47
CA SER A 87 11.08 -1.86 -2.76
C SER A 87 11.54 -3.29 -3.04
N GLU A 88 12.15 -3.96 -2.04
CA GLU A 88 12.57 -5.37 -2.16
C GLU A 88 11.38 -6.30 -2.42
N LEU A 89 10.21 -6.01 -1.85
CA LEU A 89 8.99 -6.76 -2.16
C LEU A 89 8.60 -6.59 -3.63
N THR A 90 8.58 -5.35 -4.12
CA THR A 90 8.27 -5.05 -5.52
C THR A 90 9.24 -5.76 -6.48
N ASP A 91 10.54 -5.74 -6.18
CA ASP A 91 11.56 -6.39 -7.00
C ASP A 91 11.43 -7.92 -6.97
N LYS A 92 11.05 -8.51 -5.82
CA LYS A 92 10.89 -9.97 -5.66
C LYS A 92 9.67 -10.52 -6.39
N VAL A 93 8.57 -9.76 -6.43
CA VAL A 93 7.35 -10.15 -7.15
C VAL A 93 7.50 -9.91 -8.66
N GLY A 94 8.38 -9.01 -9.05
CA GLY A 94 8.56 -8.53 -10.40
C GLY A 94 7.75 -7.25 -10.65
N ARG A 95 8.32 -6.36 -11.46
CA ARG A 95 7.66 -5.10 -11.81
C ARG A 95 6.49 -5.41 -12.74
N ARG A 96 5.28 -5.31 -12.23
CA ARG A 96 4.06 -5.42 -13.00
C ARG A 96 3.43 -4.06 -13.20
N TYR A 97 2.89 -3.85 -14.37
CA TYR A 97 2.20 -2.63 -14.76
C TYR A 97 0.79 -2.98 -15.21
N TYR A 98 -0.13 -2.09 -14.90
CA TYR A 98 -1.53 -2.19 -15.30
C TYR A 98 -1.83 -1.05 -16.24
N ILE A 99 -2.25 -1.40 -17.46
CA ILE A 99 -2.64 -0.43 -18.48
C ILE A 99 -4.16 -0.43 -18.54
N HIS A 100 -4.76 0.67 -18.14
CA HIS A 100 -6.20 0.89 -18.25
C HIS A 100 -6.47 1.66 -19.53
N LEU A 101 -7.15 1.04 -20.44
CA LEU A 101 -7.51 1.60 -21.75
C LEU A 101 -9.02 1.84 -21.78
N LYS A 102 -9.42 3.09 -21.90
CA LYS A 102 -10.81 3.49 -22.07
C LYS A 102 -11.05 3.93 -23.50
N THR A 103 -12.00 3.28 -24.17
CA THR A 103 -12.43 3.55 -25.53
C THR A 103 -13.89 3.95 -25.54
N GLN A 104 -14.42 4.34 -26.71
CA GLN A 104 -15.84 4.57 -26.85
C GLN A 104 -16.70 3.31 -26.65
N GLU A 105 -16.11 2.12 -26.87
CA GLU A 105 -16.84 0.85 -26.84
C GLU A 105 -16.73 0.12 -25.51
N ALA A 106 -15.56 0.24 -24.82
CA ALA A 106 -15.26 -0.50 -23.60
C ALA A 106 -14.13 0.11 -22.80
N GLU A 107 -14.09 -0.24 -21.51
CA GLU A 107 -12.96 -0.05 -20.63
C GLU A 107 -12.30 -1.41 -20.35
N LYS A 108 -10.99 -1.51 -20.60
CA LYS A 108 -10.21 -2.74 -20.45
C LYS A 108 -8.94 -2.48 -19.65
N SER A 109 -8.54 -3.46 -18.86
CA SER A 109 -7.28 -3.44 -18.10
C SER A 109 -6.38 -4.59 -18.57
N PHE A 110 -5.11 -4.28 -18.75
CA PHE A 110 -4.09 -5.22 -19.19
C PHE A 110 -2.95 -5.25 -18.18
N GLU A 111 -2.53 -6.44 -17.79
CA GLU A 111 -1.36 -6.63 -16.94
C GLU A 111 -0.15 -6.94 -17.82
N THR A 112 0.99 -6.27 -17.56
CA THR A 112 2.21 -6.49 -18.34
C THR A 112 3.47 -6.26 -17.50
N THR A 113 4.56 -6.90 -17.90
CA THR A 113 5.92 -6.59 -17.42
C THR A 113 6.69 -5.69 -18.39
N ASN A 114 6.17 -5.52 -19.61
CA ASN A 114 6.74 -4.69 -20.66
C ASN A 114 5.71 -3.65 -21.14
N ILE A 115 5.80 -2.44 -20.62
CA ILE A 115 4.87 -1.35 -20.96
C ILE A 115 4.96 -0.99 -22.43
N GLU A 116 6.18 -0.89 -22.99
CA GLU A 116 6.43 -0.37 -24.33
C GLU A 116 5.77 -1.25 -25.37
N ASP A 117 6.08 -2.55 -25.38
CA ASP A 117 5.52 -3.49 -26.35
C ASP A 117 4.01 -3.62 -26.24
N THR A 118 3.50 -3.62 -24.99
CA THR A 118 2.06 -3.73 -24.76
C THR A 118 1.32 -2.49 -25.24
N LEU A 119 1.83 -1.29 -24.94
CA LEU A 119 1.23 -0.04 -25.42
C LEU A 119 1.26 0.05 -26.94
N ILE A 120 2.40 -0.26 -27.56
CA ILE A 120 2.50 -0.27 -29.04
C ILE A 120 1.46 -1.21 -29.66
N SER A 121 1.33 -2.42 -29.12
CA SER A 121 0.34 -3.40 -29.59
C SER A 121 -1.09 -2.87 -29.47
N LEU A 122 -1.47 -2.35 -28.30
CA LEU A 122 -2.81 -1.83 -28.05
C LEU A 122 -3.15 -0.61 -28.91
N LEU A 123 -2.20 0.31 -29.07
CA LEU A 123 -2.39 1.48 -29.92
C LEU A 123 -2.54 1.12 -31.38
N ASN A 124 -1.75 0.15 -31.86
CA ASN A 124 -1.85 -0.35 -33.25
C ASN A 124 -3.21 -1.06 -33.46
N GLU A 125 -3.66 -1.87 -32.52
CA GLU A 125 -4.97 -2.53 -32.60
C GLU A 125 -6.11 -1.52 -32.67
N CYS A 126 -6.12 -0.51 -31.81
CA CYS A 126 -7.11 0.55 -31.83
C CYS A 126 -7.09 1.32 -33.15
N LYS A 127 -5.91 1.62 -33.69
CA LYS A 127 -5.75 2.32 -34.98
C LYS A 127 -6.28 1.49 -36.15
N GLN A 128 -5.95 0.20 -36.20
CA GLN A 128 -6.42 -0.71 -37.26
C GLN A 128 -7.94 -0.86 -37.24
N LYS A 129 -8.52 -0.99 -36.04
CA LYS A 129 -9.96 -1.14 -35.86
C LYS A 129 -10.72 0.20 -35.88
N LYS A 130 -10.03 1.31 -36.03
CA LYS A 130 -10.58 2.69 -35.97
C LYS A 130 -11.35 2.98 -34.67
N ILE A 131 -10.91 2.36 -33.57
CA ILE A 131 -11.49 2.57 -32.24
C ILE A 131 -10.88 3.85 -31.65
N GLN A 132 -11.74 4.77 -31.24
CA GLN A 132 -11.27 6.01 -30.59
C GLN A 132 -10.93 5.75 -29.13
N ILE A 133 -9.70 6.09 -28.77
CA ILE A 133 -9.22 6.06 -27.38
C ILE A 133 -9.67 7.32 -26.68
N LEU A 134 -10.29 7.18 -25.52
CA LEU A 134 -10.75 8.29 -24.67
C LEU A 134 -9.74 8.58 -23.56
N ASP A 135 -9.13 7.53 -22.99
CA ASP A 135 -8.15 7.67 -21.91
C ASP A 135 -7.21 6.47 -21.86
N ILE A 136 -5.96 6.70 -21.48
CA ILE A 136 -4.97 5.67 -21.17
C ILE A 136 -4.30 6.02 -19.86
N LYS A 137 -4.39 5.10 -18.90
CA LYS A 137 -3.71 5.22 -17.62
C LYS A 137 -2.78 4.01 -17.42
N VAL A 138 -1.54 4.30 -17.00
CA VAL A 138 -0.55 3.27 -16.67
C VAL A 138 -0.20 3.39 -15.21
N ASP A 139 -0.57 2.36 -14.46
CA ASP A 139 -0.26 2.26 -13.05
C ASP A 139 0.80 1.18 -12.81
N ARG A 140 1.67 1.41 -11.83
CA ARG A 140 2.54 0.35 -11.30
C ARG A 140 1.72 -0.52 -10.35
N GLY A 141 2.08 -1.80 -10.27
CA GLY A 141 1.50 -2.69 -9.27
C GLY A 141 1.62 -2.09 -7.86
N THR A 142 0.52 -2.09 -7.13
CA THR A 142 0.49 -1.60 -5.75
C THR A 142 1.13 -2.60 -4.80
N LEU A 143 1.57 -2.14 -3.63
CA LEU A 143 2.06 -3.02 -2.57
C LEU A 143 1.01 -4.08 -2.18
N GLU A 144 -0.27 -3.73 -2.24
CA GLU A 144 -1.39 -4.65 -1.99
C GLU A 144 -1.42 -5.82 -2.99
N GLN A 145 -1.23 -5.54 -4.28
CA GLN A 145 -1.17 -6.58 -5.31
C GLN A 145 0.05 -7.49 -5.11
N HIS A 146 1.20 -6.92 -4.75
CA HIS A 146 2.40 -7.67 -4.42
C HIS A 146 2.20 -8.54 -3.17
N PHE A 147 1.51 -8.02 -2.15
CA PHE A 147 1.14 -8.77 -0.95
C PHE A 147 0.27 -9.98 -1.28
N ILE A 148 -0.81 -9.79 -2.08
CA ILE A 148 -1.72 -10.87 -2.48
C ILE A 148 -0.95 -11.98 -3.21
N GLU A 149 -0.03 -11.63 -4.09
CA GLU A 149 0.77 -12.60 -4.83
C GLU A 149 1.73 -13.39 -3.94
N MET A 150 2.40 -12.70 -3.01
CA MET A 150 3.28 -13.37 -2.04
C MET A 150 2.50 -14.29 -1.10
N ALA A 151 1.32 -13.87 -0.66
CA ALA A 151 0.44 -14.71 0.16
C ALA A 151 0.01 -15.99 -0.56
N ARG A 152 -0.27 -15.93 -1.87
CA ARG A 152 -0.60 -17.10 -2.69
C ARG A 152 0.59 -18.05 -2.86
N ARG A 153 1.79 -17.54 -3.17
CA ARG A 153 3.01 -18.35 -3.32
C ARG A 153 3.46 -19.05 -2.03
N GLY A 154 3.16 -18.47 -0.87
CA GLY A 154 3.48 -19.06 0.44
C GLY A 154 2.50 -20.14 0.90
N SER A 155 1.46 -20.44 0.09
CA SER A 155 0.44 -21.47 0.36
C SER A 155 0.69 -22.76 -0.44
N GLU A 156 1.66 -22.77 -1.34
CA GLU A 156 2.19 -23.93 -2.06
C GLU A 156 3.43 -24.50 -1.33
#